data_68a52295eaf8aa7c86e59fce5e164dd5
#
_entry.id   68a52295eaf8aa7c86e59fce5e164dd5
#
_cell.length_a   1.000
_cell.length_b   1.000
_cell.length_c   1.000
_cell.angle_alpha   90.00
_cell.angle_beta   90.00
_cell.angle_gamma   90.00
#
_symmetry.space_group_name_H-M   'P 1'
#
loop_
_entity.id
_entity.type
_entity.pdbx_description
1 polymer ?
#
loop_
_entity_poly.entity_id
_entity_poly.type
_entity_poly.pdbx_seq_one_letter_code
_entity_poly.pdbx_strand_id
1 'polypeptide(L)'
;HQLTLVRVSEEAKTQSERLLQTVKQSERDAFLNQAASMVEALHQVAIDVDTILDGDLPSDVVQAIEAGDRGVSVRRLLKRYTPAGAGASAMADLYARDRAFTEQVDRYLETFDSLLAQANQVDRSKLLHTTFLTADIGKLYVFLARSIGVMQAAE
;
A
#
# COMPACT_ATOMS: atom_id res chain seq x y z
N HIS A 1 -13.79 -52.10 -17.97
CA HIS A 1 -14.80 -51.27 -17.31
C HIS A 1 -14.22 -50.49 -16.15
N GLN A 2 -13.40 -51.11 -15.27
CA GLN A 2 -12.77 -50.42 -14.20
C GLN A 2 -11.76 -49.37 -14.68
N LEU A 3 -10.99 -49.69 -15.73
CA LEU A 3 -10.03 -48.75 -16.31
C LEU A 3 -10.72 -47.50 -16.87
N THR A 4 -11.92 -47.66 -17.49
CA THR A 4 -12.67 -46.55 -18.01
C THR A 4 -13.18 -45.64 -16.89
N LEU A 5 -13.68 -46.23 -15.78
CA LEU A 5 -14.14 -45.46 -14.61
C LEU A 5 -13.01 -44.70 -13.94
N VAL A 6 -11.85 -45.33 -13.77
CA VAL A 6 -10.67 -44.68 -13.20
C VAL A 6 -10.22 -43.51 -14.07
N ARG A 7 -10.20 -43.70 -15.40
CA ARG A 7 -9.81 -42.63 -16.33
C ARG A 7 -10.76 -41.42 -16.26
N VAL A 8 -12.07 -41.65 -16.22
CA VAL A 8 -13.08 -40.57 -16.13
C VAL A 8 -12.90 -39.83 -14.79
N SER A 9 -12.67 -40.55 -13.70
CA SER A 9 -12.45 -39.96 -12.38
C SER A 9 -11.20 -39.09 -12.36
N GLU A 10 -10.10 -39.54 -12.97
CA GLU A 10 -8.86 -38.78 -13.07
C GLU A 10 -9.01 -37.55 -13.94
N GLU A 11 -9.74 -37.65 -15.08
CA GLU A 11 -10.03 -36.50 -15.94
C GLU A 11 -10.87 -35.46 -15.21
N ALA A 12 -11.90 -35.87 -14.48
CA ALA A 12 -12.72 -34.97 -13.69
C ALA A 12 -11.89 -34.26 -12.60
N LYS A 13 -11.00 -34.98 -11.94
CA LYS A 13 -10.09 -34.42 -10.94
C LYS A 13 -9.16 -33.38 -11.57
N THR A 14 -8.58 -33.71 -12.75
CA THR A 14 -7.71 -32.78 -13.48
C THR A 14 -8.46 -31.51 -13.88
N GLN A 15 -9.71 -31.65 -14.37
CA GLN A 15 -10.54 -30.51 -14.70
C GLN A 15 -10.85 -29.64 -13.49
N SER A 16 -11.16 -30.25 -12.35
CA SER A 16 -11.42 -29.53 -11.11
C SER A 16 -10.17 -28.79 -10.63
N GLU A 17 -9.00 -29.39 -10.75
CA GLU A 17 -7.73 -28.75 -10.41
C GLU A 17 -7.46 -27.56 -11.32
N ARG A 18 -7.72 -27.67 -12.62
CA ARG A 18 -7.57 -26.58 -13.59
C ARG A 18 -8.53 -25.43 -13.31
N LEU A 19 -9.79 -25.74 -12.99
CA LEU A 19 -10.77 -24.72 -12.61
C LEU A 19 -10.34 -23.98 -11.36
N LEU A 20 -9.86 -24.69 -10.36
CA LEU A 20 -9.39 -24.09 -9.12
C LEU A 20 -8.18 -23.16 -9.37
N GLN A 21 -7.24 -23.61 -10.22
CA GLN A 21 -6.10 -22.77 -10.62
C GLN A 21 -6.55 -21.52 -11.39
N THR A 22 -7.53 -21.65 -12.27
CA THR A 22 -8.09 -20.53 -13.02
C THR A 22 -8.73 -19.51 -12.08
N VAL A 23 -9.51 -19.96 -11.09
CA VAL A 23 -10.13 -19.08 -10.09
C VAL A 23 -9.04 -18.36 -9.29
N LYS A 24 -8.02 -19.06 -8.82
CA LYS A 24 -6.92 -18.47 -8.09
C LYS A 24 -6.17 -17.44 -8.92
N GLN A 25 -5.94 -17.74 -10.22
CA GLN A 25 -5.29 -16.79 -11.12
C GLN A 25 -6.14 -15.54 -11.31
N SER A 26 -7.45 -15.69 -11.47
CA SER A 26 -8.38 -14.57 -11.60
C SER A 26 -8.40 -13.71 -10.35
N GLU A 27 -8.36 -14.34 -9.16
CA GLU A 27 -8.29 -13.61 -7.89
C GLU A 27 -7.01 -12.81 -7.77
N ARG A 28 -5.87 -13.38 -8.18
CA ARG A 28 -4.59 -12.68 -8.19
C ARG A 28 -4.59 -11.51 -9.18
N ASP A 29 -5.14 -11.71 -10.38
CA ASP A 29 -5.21 -10.65 -11.39
C ASP A 29 -6.09 -9.50 -10.91
N ALA A 30 -7.23 -9.81 -10.30
CA ALA A 30 -8.11 -8.81 -9.72
C ALA A 30 -7.41 -8.05 -8.58
N PHE A 31 -6.68 -8.77 -7.73
CA PHE A 31 -5.90 -8.14 -6.66
C PHE A 31 -4.82 -7.22 -7.22
N LEU A 32 -4.06 -7.67 -8.22
CA LEU A 32 -2.98 -6.85 -8.81
C LEU A 32 -3.52 -5.55 -9.40
N ASN A 33 -4.66 -5.61 -10.10
CA ASN A 33 -5.30 -4.42 -10.66
C ASN A 33 -5.74 -3.46 -9.55
N GLN A 34 -6.35 -3.98 -8.50
CA GLN A 34 -6.82 -3.18 -7.39
C GLN A 34 -5.64 -2.62 -6.57
N ALA A 35 -4.60 -3.42 -6.36
CA ALA A 35 -3.39 -2.99 -5.67
C ALA A 35 -2.70 -1.84 -6.42
N ALA A 36 -2.59 -1.93 -7.75
CA ALA A 36 -2.02 -0.85 -8.56
C ALA A 36 -2.78 0.46 -8.37
N SER A 37 -4.11 0.39 -8.34
CA SER A 37 -4.98 1.54 -8.10
C SER A 37 -4.78 2.12 -6.69
N MET A 38 -4.65 1.26 -5.69
CA MET A 38 -4.41 1.68 -4.30
C MET A 38 -3.02 2.31 -4.13
N VAL A 39 -1.99 1.75 -4.76
CA VAL A 39 -0.65 2.32 -4.74
C VAL A 39 -0.64 3.70 -5.38
N GLU A 40 -1.33 3.87 -6.50
CA GLU A 40 -1.47 5.19 -7.14
C GLU A 40 -2.19 6.17 -6.23
N ALA A 41 -3.25 5.75 -5.53
CA ALA A 41 -3.94 6.58 -4.56
C ALA A 41 -3.02 6.99 -3.40
N LEU A 42 -2.20 6.07 -2.90
CA LEU A 42 -1.22 6.37 -1.86
C LEU A 42 -0.19 7.40 -2.34
N HIS A 43 0.31 7.25 -3.56
CA HIS A 43 1.22 8.23 -4.16
C HIS A 43 0.57 9.61 -4.24
N GLN A 44 -0.69 9.69 -4.68
CA GLN A 44 -1.40 10.97 -4.79
C GLN A 44 -1.59 11.61 -3.41
N VAL A 45 -1.97 10.82 -2.41
CA VAL A 45 -2.12 11.35 -1.05
C VAL A 45 -0.78 11.89 -0.52
N ALA A 46 0.32 11.18 -0.76
CA ALA A 46 1.64 11.64 -0.36
C ALA A 46 2.02 12.95 -1.05
N ILE A 47 1.69 13.11 -2.33
CA ILE A 47 1.89 14.36 -3.06
C ILE A 47 1.09 15.49 -2.41
N ASP A 48 -0.16 15.23 -2.05
CA ASP A 48 -1.02 16.22 -1.38
C ASP A 48 -0.47 16.61 0.00
N VAL A 49 0.00 15.64 0.78
CA VAL A 49 0.63 15.89 2.07
C VAL A 49 1.91 16.71 1.90
N ASP A 50 2.74 16.35 0.94
CA ASP A 50 3.98 17.08 0.64
C ASP A 50 3.69 18.54 0.26
N THR A 51 2.64 18.76 -0.53
CA THR A 51 2.18 20.11 -0.91
C THR A 51 1.71 20.91 0.31
N ILE A 52 0.95 20.29 1.21
CA ILE A 52 0.50 20.95 2.45
C ILE A 52 1.69 21.38 3.30
N LEU A 53 2.70 20.50 3.42
CA LEU A 53 3.85 20.76 4.28
C LEU A 53 4.80 21.81 3.70
N ASP A 54 4.95 21.88 2.39
CA ASP A 54 5.86 22.82 1.72
C ASP A 54 5.19 24.11 1.21
N GLY A 55 3.85 24.16 1.20
CA GLY A 55 3.10 25.22 0.56
C GLY A 55 2.98 24.99 -0.94
N ASP A 56 4.11 24.94 -1.64
CA ASP A 56 4.19 24.56 -3.06
C ASP A 56 5.35 23.59 -3.24
N LEU A 57 5.20 22.65 -4.19
CA LEU A 57 6.28 21.72 -4.50
C LEU A 57 7.36 22.41 -5.34
N PRO A 58 8.64 22.11 -5.09
CA PRO A 58 9.73 22.58 -5.96
C PRO A 58 9.50 22.16 -7.42
N SER A 59 9.99 22.95 -8.36
CA SER A 59 9.76 22.69 -9.79
C SER A 59 10.36 21.38 -10.28
N ASP A 60 11.50 20.96 -9.73
CA ASP A 60 12.12 19.68 -10.05
C ASP A 60 11.25 18.49 -9.58
N VAL A 61 10.57 18.64 -8.46
CA VAL A 61 9.63 17.64 -7.95
C VAL A 61 8.40 17.55 -8.86
N VAL A 62 7.83 18.70 -9.26
CA VAL A 62 6.70 18.74 -10.18
C VAL A 62 7.08 18.08 -11.51
N GLN A 63 8.26 18.36 -12.02
CA GLN A 63 8.76 17.75 -13.26
C GLN A 63 8.92 16.23 -13.13
N ALA A 64 9.41 15.75 -11.97
CA ALA A 64 9.53 14.31 -11.71
C ALA A 64 8.17 13.63 -11.74
N ILE A 65 7.16 14.23 -11.10
CA ILE A 65 5.79 13.70 -11.09
C ILE A 65 5.22 13.65 -12.51
N GLU A 66 5.38 14.72 -13.28
CA GLU A 66 4.91 14.81 -14.67
C GLU A 66 5.61 13.78 -15.56
N ALA A 67 6.87 13.47 -15.27
CA ALA A 67 7.63 12.45 -15.99
C ALA A 67 7.28 11.01 -15.57
N GLY A 68 6.40 10.82 -14.61
CA GLY A 68 5.93 9.51 -14.18
C GLY A 68 6.48 9.02 -12.84
N ASP A 69 7.38 9.77 -12.19
CA ASP A 69 7.88 9.41 -10.86
C ASP A 69 6.89 9.86 -9.78
N ARG A 70 5.82 9.07 -9.63
CA ARG A 70 4.75 9.40 -8.70
C ARG A 70 5.14 9.15 -7.24
N GLY A 71 6.15 8.35 -6.98
CA GLY A 71 6.63 8.04 -5.63
C GLY A 71 7.60 9.07 -5.04
N VAL A 72 7.89 10.15 -5.76
CA VAL A 72 8.87 11.15 -5.32
C VAL A 72 8.49 11.79 -3.99
N SER A 73 7.22 12.10 -3.76
CA SER A 73 6.76 12.71 -2.50
C SER A 73 6.87 11.76 -1.32
N VAL A 74 6.59 10.46 -1.50
CA VAL A 74 6.82 9.46 -0.45
C VAL A 74 8.29 9.49 -0.01
N ARG A 75 9.22 9.47 -0.96
CA ARG A 75 10.65 9.50 -0.64
C ARG A 75 11.08 10.80 0.03
N ARG A 76 10.54 11.93 -0.42
CA ARG A 76 10.82 13.25 0.18
C ARG A 76 10.35 13.31 1.63
N LEU A 77 9.13 12.84 1.90
CA LEU A 77 8.56 12.83 3.25
C LEU A 77 9.38 11.93 4.17
N LEU A 78 9.77 10.75 3.71
CA LEU A 78 10.61 9.85 4.49
C LEU A 78 11.98 10.47 4.80
N LYS A 79 12.61 11.08 3.81
CA LYS A 79 13.94 11.68 3.99
C LYS A 79 13.90 12.87 4.96
N ARG A 80 12.84 13.68 4.92
CA ARG A 80 12.73 14.92 5.68
C ARG A 80 12.30 14.67 7.13
N TYR A 81 11.36 13.74 7.37
CA TYR A 81 10.67 13.67 8.66
C TYR A 81 10.98 12.43 9.47
N THR A 82 11.53 11.35 8.91
CA THR A 82 11.82 10.15 9.67
C THR A 82 13.12 10.21 10.50
N PRO A 83 14.19 10.88 10.04
CA PRO A 83 15.41 10.94 10.84
C PRO A 83 15.21 11.78 12.10
N ALA A 84 15.81 11.35 13.22
CA ALA A 84 15.94 12.09 14.48
C ALA A 84 14.65 12.30 15.30
N GLY A 85 13.52 11.74 14.91
CA GLY A 85 12.29 11.77 15.71
C GLY A 85 11.56 13.12 15.77
N ALA A 86 12.15 14.22 15.32
CA ALA A 86 11.51 15.53 15.33
C ALA A 86 10.30 15.62 14.39
N GLY A 87 10.33 14.85 13.30
CA GLY A 87 9.24 14.81 12.34
C GLY A 87 7.95 14.25 12.90
N ALA A 88 8.02 13.28 13.80
CA ALA A 88 6.83 12.70 14.44
C ALA A 88 6.04 13.74 15.23
N SER A 89 6.73 14.61 15.98
CA SER A 89 6.09 15.69 16.71
C SER A 89 5.42 16.70 15.78
N ALA A 90 6.09 17.07 14.69
CA ALA A 90 5.52 17.97 13.69
C ALA A 90 4.27 17.38 13.04
N MET A 91 4.28 16.09 12.73
CA MET A 91 3.13 15.38 12.16
C MET A 91 1.97 15.33 13.15
N ALA A 92 2.24 15.03 14.43
CA ALA A 92 1.22 14.98 15.47
C ALA A 92 0.58 16.36 15.68
N ASP A 93 1.36 17.43 15.67
CA ASP A 93 0.85 18.79 15.81
C ASP A 93 -0.06 19.18 14.65
N LEU A 94 0.35 18.91 13.42
CA LEU A 94 -0.45 19.19 12.24
C LEU A 94 -1.73 18.35 12.21
N TYR A 95 -1.64 17.09 12.59
CA TYR A 95 -2.80 16.21 12.65
C TYR A 95 -3.84 16.74 13.64
N ALA A 96 -3.39 17.31 14.75
CA ALA A 96 -4.30 17.85 15.76
C ALA A 96 -5.00 19.15 15.35
N ARG A 97 -4.41 19.94 14.44
CA ARG A 97 -4.88 21.31 14.16
C ARG A 97 -5.20 21.64 12.71
N ASP A 98 -4.73 20.84 11.76
CA ASP A 98 -4.95 21.10 10.33
C ASP A 98 -5.86 20.02 9.75
N ARG A 99 -7.09 20.43 9.41
CA ARG A 99 -8.11 19.48 8.94
C ARG A 99 -7.75 18.84 7.60
N ALA A 100 -7.19 19.62 6.68
CA ALA A 100 -6.79 19.09 5.38
C ALA A 100 -5.70 18.04 5.53
N PHE A 101 -4.74 18.30 6.42
CA PHE A 101 -3.69 17.36 6.74
C PHE A 101 -4.26 16.07 7.36
N THR A 102 -5.16 16.21 8.33
CA THR A 102 -5.81 15.07 8.99
C THR A 102 -6.54 14.19 7.98
N GLU A 103 -7.32 14.79 7.08
CA GLU A 103 -8.06 14.06 6.06
C GLU A 103 -7.13 13.27 5.13
N GLN A 104 -6.01 13.85 4.74
CA GLN A 104 -5.05 13.17 3.86
C GLN A 104 -4.33 12.03 4.60
N VAL A 105 -3.89 12.26 5.83
CA VAL A 105 -3.26 11.21 6.63
C VAL A 105 -4.22 10.06 6.88
N ASP A 106 -5.46 10.34 7.26
CA ASP A 106 -6.47 9.31 7.49
C ASP A 106 -6.70 8.48 6.21
N ARG A 107 -6.78 9.14 5.06
CA ARG A 107 -6.94 8.45 3.78
C ARG A 107 -5.75 7.55 3.47
N TYR A 108 -4.54 8.02 3.74
CA TYR A 108 -3.34 7.21 3.55
C TYR A 108 -3.37 5.95 4.39
N LEU A 109 -3.67 6.09 5.68
CA LEU A 109 -3.72 4.96 6.61
C LEU A 109 -4.81 3.96 6.24
N GLU A 110 -6.01 4.44 5.92
CA GLU A 110 -7.13 3.59 5.52
C GLU A 110 -6.85 2.83 4.22
N THR A 111 -6.29 3.51 3.23
CA THR A 111 -5.96 2.90 1.94
C THR A 111 -4.88 1.82 2.12
N PHE A 112 -3.85 2.11 2.91
CA PHE A 112 -2.80 1.13 3.15
C PHE A 112 -3.30 -0.06 3.96
N ASP A 113 -4.13 0.16 4.98
CA ASP A 113 -4.76 -0.92 5.74
C ASP A 113 -5.57 -1.84 4.81
N SER A 114 -6.33 -1.25 3.89
CA SER A 114 -7.10 -2.01 2.90
C SER A 114 -6.20 -2.82 1.97
N LEU A 115 -5.09 -2.23 1.52
CA LEU A 115 -4.09 -2.93 0.69
C LEU A 115 -3.53 -4.15 1.41
N LEU A 116 -3.16 -4.00 2.69
CA LEU A 116 -2.64 -5.12 3.49
C LEU A 116 -3.70 -6.20 3.70
N ALA A 117 -4.94 -5.81 3.99
CA ALA A 117 -6.03 -6.77 4.20
C ALA A 117 -6.27 -7.59 2.93
N GLN A 118 -6.28 -6.96 1.78
CA GLN A 118 -6.47 -7.66 0.51
C GLN A 118 -5.27 -8.52 0.14
N ALA A 119 -4.05 -8.05 0.41
CA ALA A 119 -2.85 -8.84 0.21
C ALA A 119 -2.89 -10.13 1.03
N ASN A 120 -3.32 -10.06 2.28
CA ASN A 120 -3.43 -11.22 3.16
C ASN A 120 -4.48 -12.23 2.71
N GLN A 121 -5.51 -11.78 1.99
CA GLN A 121 -6.52 -12.68 1.44
C GLN A 121 -6.00 -13.52 0.27
N VAL A 122 -5.12 -12.96 -0.56
CA VAL A 122 -4.57 -13.66 -1.73
C VAL A 122 -3.26 -14.36 -1.46
N ASP A 123 -2.55 -13.98 -0.41
CA ASP A 123 -1.24 -14.54 -0.06
C ASP A 123 -1.17 -14.89 1.42
N ARG A 124 -1.42 -16.17 1.73
CA ARG A 124 -1.39 -16.68 3.10
C ARG A 124 0.03 -16.77 3.68
N SER A 125 1.06 -16.74 2.84
CA SER A 125 2.45 -16.75 3.30
C SER A 125 2.88 -15.43 3.91
N LYS A 126 2.08 -14.37 3.75
CA LYS A 126 2.37 -13.00 4.18
C LYS A 126 3.60 -12.38 3.53
N LEU A 127 4.05 -12.93 2.41
CA LEU A 127 5.15 -12.35 1.64
C LEU A 127 4.77 -10.98 1.09
N LEU A 128 3.57 -10.85 0.53
CA LEU A 128 3.07 -9.57 0.03
C LEU A 128 2.90 -8.55 1.17
N HIS A 129 2.39 -8.99 2.32
CA HIS A 129 2.26 -8.15 3.51
C HIS A 129 3.61 -7.53 3.88
N THR A 130 4.65 -8.37 3.99
CA THR A 130 6.01 -7.93 4.31
C THR A 130 6.56 -7.03 3.22
N THR A 131 6.35 -7.37 1.95
CA THR A 131 6.83 -6.59 0.81
C THR A 131 6.25 -5.18 0.83
N PHE A 132 4.93 -5.03 1.04
CA PHE A 132 4.30 -3.71 1.10
C PHE A 132 4.77 -2.91 2.33
N LEU A 133 4.89 -3.55 3.49
CA LEU A 133 5.35 -2.85 4.71
C LEU A 133 6.79 -2.38 4.62
N THR A 134 7.65 -3.08 3.92
CA THR A 134 9.07 -2.72 3.78
C THR A 134 9.36 -1.81 2.60
N ALA A 135 8.39 -1.63 1.69
CA ALA A 135 8.47 -0.65 0.62
C ALA A 135 8.35 0.78 1.19
N ASP A 136 8.71 1.79 0.39
CA ASP A 136 8.63 3.18 0.83
C ASP A 136 7.23 3.58 1.27
N ILE A 137 6.18 3.14 0.55
CA ILE A 137 4.79 3.41 0.95
C ILE A 137 4.46 2.84 2.33
N GLY A 138 5.00 1.67 2.65
CA GLY A 138 4.81 1.03 3.95
C GLY A 138 5.60 1.72 5.06
N LYS A 139 6.81 2.14 4.77
CA LYS A 139 7.61 2.93 5.73
C LYS A 139 6.91 4.24 6.08
N LEU A 140 6.32 4.90 5.09
CA LEU A 140 5.54 6.12 5.34
C LEU A 140 4.29 5.82 6.16
N TYR A 141 3.58 4.73 5.87
CA TYR A 141 2.43 4.29 6.66
C TYR A 141 2.81 4.13 8.14
N VAL A 142 3.86 3.37 8.42
CA VAL A 142 4.32 3.12 9.79
C VAL A 142 4.70 4.43 10.49
N PHE A 143 5.43 5.29 9.79
CA PHE A 143 5.83 6.59 10.33
C PHE A 143 4.62 7.45 10.70
N LEU A 144 3.65 7.58 9.81
CA LEU A 144 2.43 8.36 10.04
C LEU A 144 1.60 7.76 11.18
N ALA A 145 1.40 6.45 11.19
CA ALA A 145 0.61 5.78 12.21
C ALA A 145 1.22 5.94 13.61
N ARG A 146 2.54 5.85 13.70
CA ARG A 146 3.24 6.08 14.98
C ARG A 146 3.18 7.55 15.40
N SER A 147 3.32 8.46 14.46
CA SER A 147 3.32 9.90 14.73
C SER A 147 1.99 10.37 15.33
N ILE A 148 0.86 9.84 14.86
CA ILE A 148 -0.46 10.23 15.36
C ILE A 148 -0.98 9.32 16.48
N GLY A 149 -0.21 8.32 16.90
CA GLY A 149 -0.53 7.48 18.05
C GLY A 149 -1.47 6.30 17.79
N VAL A 150 -1.75 5.94 16.52
CA VAL A 150 -2.53 4.73 16.20
C VAL A 150 -1.68 3.47 16.22
N MET A 151 -0.35 3.63 16.26
CA MET A 151 0.60 2.54 16.39
C MET A 151 1.63 2.95 17.42
N GLN A 152 2.07 2.00 18.28
CA GLN A 152 3.08 2.31 19.26
C GLN A 152 4.40 2.65 18.60
N ALA A 153 5.08 3.67 19.15
CA ALA A 153 6.43 4.00 18.72
C ALA A 153 7.36 2.81 18.98
N ALA A 154 8.34 2.60 18.11
CA ALA A 154 9.38 1.59 18.33
C ALA A 154 10.22 2.00 19.52
N GLU A 155 10.41 1.06 20.44
CA GLU A 155 11.30 1.26 21.60
C GLU A 155 12.76 1.09 21.20
#